data_81d611e2580d6de7c75ab2e7542bc518
#
_entry.id   81d611e2580d6de7c75ab2e7542bc518
#
_cell.length_a   1.000
_cell.length_b   1.000
_cell.length_c   1.000
_cell.angle_alpha   90.00
_cell.angle_beta   90.00
_cell.angle_gamma   90.00
#
_symmetry.space_group_name_H-M   'P 1'
#
loop_
_entity.id
_entity.type
_entity.pdbx_description
1 polymer ?
#
loop_
_entity_poly.entity_id
_entity_poly.type
_entity_poly.pdbx_seq_one_letter_code
_entity_poly.pdbx_strand_id
1 'polypeptide(L)'
;GDLGCYGQTMFQTPGIDSLAANGIRFTQCYSGTTVSAPSRSCLLTGTHSGHTPIRGNVELDPEGQFPLPSGTPTIFHDMKAAGYRTGAFGKWGLGFVGTSGDPNKQGIDEFYGFNCQLLAHSYYADHIWHNSERIELKDNVDSIPYGQGTYIPDLIHEKALEFMETSAKEKQPFFLWYPTTIPHAELIVPKDSIIDRFIGKYPETPYHGTDSGPGFRKGGYCSQEYPHATFAAMVTRLDTYVSQIVAKLKELGIYDNTIIIFSSDNGPHMEGGADPDFFDSNGPW
;
A
#
# COMPACT_ATOMS: atom_id res chain seq x y z
N GLY A 1 14.98 0.61 7.55
CA GLY A 1 15.21 1.37 8.78
C GLY A 1 13.95 1.90 9.44
N ASP A 2 12.77 1.88 8.78
CA ASP A 2 11.55 2.52 9.32
C ASP A 2 10.78 1.70 10.37
N LEU A 3 11.28 0.54 10.77
CA LEU A 3 10.61 -0.33 11.74
C LEU A 3 11.48 -0.55 12.98
N GLY A 4 10.87 -0.62 14.17
CA GLY A 4 11.57 -0.84 15.43
C GLY A 4 12.41 -2.12 15.42
N CYS A 5 11.86 -3.21 14.89
CA CYS A 5 12.60 -4.48 14.76
C CYS A 5 13.81 -4.42 13.79
N TYR A 6 13.92 -3.36 12.99
CA TYR A 6 15.08 -3.06 12.13
C TYR A 6 15.87 -1.82 12.55
N GLY A 7 15.66 -1.31 13.76
CA GLY A 7 16.49 -0.29 14.37
C GLY A 7 15.90 1.11 14.50
N GLN A 8 14.65 1.34 14.07
CA GLN A 8 13.99 2.64 14.24
C GLN A 8 13.78 2.98 15.72
N THR A 9 14.22 4.16 16.11
CA THR A 9 14.12 4.66 17.50
C THR A 9 13.34 5.96 17.64
N MET A 10 13.08 6.67 16.55
CA MET A 10 12.41 7.98 16.57
C MET A 10 10.89 7.86 16.71
N PHE A 11 10.33 6.74 16.30
CA PHE A 11 8.93 6.34 16.49
C PHE A 11 8.83 4.82 16.68
N GLN A 12 7.67 4.32 17.05
CA GLN A 12 7.47 2.92 17.43
C GLN A 12 6.54 2.20 16.46
N THR A 13 6.81 0.91 16.22
CA THR A 13 6.01 0.01 15.39
C THR A 13 5.70 -1.31 16.13
N PRO A 14 5.01 -1.25 17.30
CA PRO A 14 4.87 -2.40 18.18
C PRO A 14 4.11 -3.58 17.56
N GLY A 15 3.18 -3.32 16.66
CA GLY A 15 2.43 -4.37 15.95
C GLY A 15 3.32 -5.17 15.01
N ILE A 16 4.09 -4.50 14.17
CA ILE A 16 5.05 -5.12 13.24
C ILE A 16 6.20 -5.77 14.03
N ASP A 17 6.69 -5.10 15.07
CA ASP A 17 7.76 -5.63 15.94
C ASP A 17 7.31 -6.92 16.65
N SER A 18 6.03 -7.00 17.03
CA SER A 18 5.45 -8.23 17.59
C SER A 18 5.41 -9.38 16.57
N LEU A 19 5.10 -9.11 15.29
CA LEU A 19 5.21 -10.14 14.24
C LEU A 19 6.65 -10.63 14.11
N ALA A 20 7.61 -9.72 14.10
CA ALA A 20 9.04 -10.07 14.02
C ALA A 20 9.51 -10.89 15.22
N ALA A 21 9.05 -10.55 16.44
CA ALA A 21 9.40 -11.26 17.67
C ALA A 21 8.80 -12.66 17.78
N ASN A 22 7.61 -12.87 17.20
CA ASN A 22 6.90 -14.15 17.21
C ASN A 22 7.05 -14.95 15.91
N GLY A 23 7.89 -14.50 14.98
CA GLY A 23 8.09 -15.10 13.68
C GLY A 23 9.56 -15.15 13.27
N ILE A 24 9.81 -14.97 11.98
CA ILE A 24 11.14 -14.95 11.38
C ILE A 24 11.41 -13.55 10.84
N ARG A 25 12.48 -12.93 11.33
CA ARG A 25 13.00 -11.67 10.81
C ARG A 25 14.16 -11.94 9.84
N PHE A 26 13.95 -11.61 8.58
CA PHE A 26 14.98 -11.76 7.56
C PHE A 26 15.96 -10.58 7.62
N THR A 27 17.24 -10.86 7.65
CA THR A 27 18.32 -9.86 7.62
C THR A 27 18.94 -9.70 6.23
N GLN A 28 18.59 -10.58 5.29
CA GLN A 28 19.04 -10.59 3.89
C GLN A 28 17.86 -11.00 3.00
N CYS A 29 16.91 -10.08 2.78
CA CYS A 29 15.77 -10.30 1.91
C CYS A 29 15.52 -9.03 1.09
N TYR A 30 15.65 -9.14 -0.21
CA TYR A 30 15.60 -8.01 -1.13
C TYR A 30 14.39 -8.10 -2.03
N SER A 31 13.77 -6.96 -2.33
CA SER A 31 12.76 -6.86 -3.38
C SER A 31 13.36 -7.19 -4.74
N GLY A 32 12.52 -7.62 -5.68
CA GLY A 32 12.99 -8.06 -7.00
C GLY A 32 13.71 -6.99 -7.81
N THR A 33 13.34 -5.73 -7.62
CA THR A 33 13.95 -4.53 -8.23
C THR A 33 13.31 -3.25 -7.66
N THR A 34 13.79 -2.09 -8.06
CA THR A 34 13.07 -0.82 -8.07
C THR A 34 12.39 -0.69 -9.43
N VAL A 35 11.35 0.06 -9.65
CA VAL A 35 10.44 0.73 -8.74
C VAL A 35 9.17 -0.12 -8.54
N SER A 36 8.05 0.48 -8.10
CA SER A 36 6.83 -0.24 -7.71
C SER A 36 6.33 -1.28 -8.73
N ALA A 37 6.01 -0.89 -9.98
CA ALA A 37 5.41 -1.82 -10.95
C ALA A 37 6.33 -3.02 -11.30
N PRO A 38 7.62 -2.84 -11.62
CA PRO A 38 8.49 -3.97 -11.90
C PRO A 38 8.73 -4.86 -10.67
N SER A 39 8.83 -4.30 -9.47
CA SER A 39 8.96 -5.10 -8.24
C SER A 39 7.71 -5.94 -7.96
N ARG A 40 6.51 -5.35 -8.11
CA ARG A 40 5.23 -6.08 -7.99
C ARG A 40 5.11 -7.17 -9.04
N SER A 41 5.55 -6.90 -10.27
CA SER A 41 5.60 -7.91 -11.33
C SER A 41 6.52 -9.07 -10.97
N CYS A 42 7.74 -8.80 -10.46
CA CYS A 42 8.65 -9.84 -9.98
C CYS A 42 8.01 -10.69 -8.88
N LEU A 43 7.41 -10.03 -7.87
CA LEU A 43 6.79 -10.70 -6.73
C LEU A 43 5.65 -11.62 -7.16
N LEU A 44 4.73 -11.11 -7.98
CA LEU A 44 3.51 -11.84 -8.33
C LEU A 44 3.74 -12.93 -9.38
N THR A 45 4.74 -12.76 -10.25
CA THR A 45 5.07 -13.76 -11.30
C THR A 45 6.16 -14.72 -10.89
N GLY A 46 6.86 -14.49 -9.76
CA GLY A 46 8.02 -15.28 -9.35
C GLY A 46 9.21 -15.16 -10.31
N THR A 47 9.27 -14.12 -11.13
CA THR A 47 10.31 -13.93 -12.14
C THR A 47 11.36 -12.89 -11.72
N HIS A 48 12.62 -13.17 -12.01
CA HIS A 48 13.71 -12.22 -11.81
C HIS A 48 13.51 -10.96 -12.66
N SER A 49 14.01 -9.81 -12.19
CA SER A 49 13.88 -8.50 -12.88
C SER A 49 14.36 -8.48 -14.33
N GLY A 50 15.32 -9.34 -14.69
CA GLY A 50 15.77 -9.57 -16.06
C GLY A 50 14.74 -10.26 -16.98
N HIS A 51 13.74 -10.91 -16.42
CA HIS A 51 12.75 -11.72 -17.14
C HIS A 51 11.30 -11.31 -16.89
N THR A 52 11.06 -10.43 -15.92
CA THR A 52 9.70 -9.93 -15.63
C THR A 52 9.14 -9.14 -16.81
N PRO A 53 7.85 -9.29 -17.14
CA PRO A 53 7.25 -8.58 -18.28
C PRO A 53 7.13 -7.07 -18.05
N ILE A 54 7.04 -6.60 -16.80
CA ILE A 54 6.97 -5.18 -16.47
C ILE A 54 8.33 -4.72 -15.96
N ARG A 55 8.92 -3.71 -16.62
CA ARG A 55 10.28 -3.25 -16.34
C ARG A 55 10.39 -1.80 -15.88
N GLY A 56 9.27 -1.11 -15.71
CA GLY A 56 9.21 0.27 -15.25
C GLY A 56 7.79 0.69 -14.92
N ASN A 57 7.66 1.85 -14.30
CA ASN A 57 6.38 2.51 -14.15
C ASN A 57 6.03 3.20 -15.48
N VAL A 58 5.13 2.61 -16.24
CA VAL A 58 4.65 3.16 -17.52
C VAL A 58 3.16 3.41 -17.39
N GLU A 59 2.81 4.67 -17.34
CA GLU A 59 1.42 5.13 -17.25
C GLU A 59 0.76 5.14 -18.61
N LEU A 60 -0.54 4.92 -18.63
CA LEU A 60 -1.40 4.95 -19.81
C LEU A 60 -2.63 5.80 -19.53
N ASP A 61 -2.95 6.67 -20.50
CA ASP A 61 -4.15 7.50 -20.46
C ASP A 61 -5.45 6.65 -20.51
N PRO A 62 -6.55 7.15 -19.90
CA PRO A 62 -6.67 8.34 -19.06
C PRO A 62 -6.24 8.09 -17.61
N GLU A 63 -6.27 6.84 -17.14
CA GLU A 63 -5.94 6.39 -15.78
C GLU A 63 -5.60 4.91 -15.82
N GLY A 64 -4.36 4.62 -16.14
CA GLY A 64 -3.93 3.24 -16.29
C GLY A 64 -2.46 3.04 -16.06
N GLN A 65 -2.08 1.77 -16.15
CA GLN A 65 -0.71 1.32 -16.04
C GLN A 65 -0.44 0.30 -17.14
N PHE A 66 0.80 0.22 -17.63
CA PHE A 66 1.17 -0.80 -18.62
C PHE A 66 0.81 -2.20 -18.09
N PRO A 67 -0.02 -2.95 -18.84
CA PRO A 67 -0.62 -4.18 -18.30
C PRO A 67 0.30 -5.39 -18.39
N LEU A 68 0.16 -6.29 -17.43
CA LEU A 68 0.68 -7.65 -17.56
C LEU A 68 0.14 -8.28 -18.86
N PRO A 69 0.98 -8.96 -19.65
CA PRO A 69 0.54 -9.69 -20.82
C PRO A 69 -0.51 -10.75 -20.50
N SER A 70 -1.41 -11.00 -21.45
CA SER A 70 -2.40 -12.07 -21.32
C SER A 70 -1.71 -13.43 -21.10
N GLY A 71 -2.23 -14.23 -20.17
CA GLY A 71 -1.68 -15.55 -19.85
C GLY A 71 -0.41 -15.52 -19.01
N THR A 72 0.02 -14.38 -18.50
CA THR A 72 1.11 -14.33 -17.52
C THR A 72 0.69 -15.06 -16.25
N PRO A 73 1.39 -16.13 -15.82
CA PRO A 73 1.08 -16.80 -14.57
C PRO A 73 1.42 -15.90 -13.39
N THR A 74 0.55 -15.89 -12.39
CA THR A 74 0.76 -15.17 -11.13
C THR A 74 0.42 -16.08 -9.96
N ILE A 75 0.95 -15.75 -8.78
CA ILE A 75 0.62 -16.45 -7.54
C ILE A 75 -0.90 -16.53 -7.29
N PHE A 76 -1.67 -15.56 -7.76
CA PHE A 76 -3.13 -15.59 -7.64
C PHE A 76 -3.76 -16.75 -8.41
N HIS A 77 -3.25 -17.04 -9.61
CA HIS A 77 -3.72 -18.21 -10.39
C HIS A 77 -3.44 -19.51 -9.65
N ASP A 78 -2.25 -19.64 -9.06
CA ASP A 78 -1.85 -20.83 -8.32
C ASP A 78 -2.69 -20.99 -7.04
N MET A 79 -2.88 -19.93 -6.29
CA MET A 79 -3.70 -19.94 -5.07
C MET A 79 -5.17 -20.25 -5.38
N LYS A 80 -5.70 -19.67 -6.46
CA LYS A 80 -7.07 -19.96 -6.91
C LYS A 80 -7.22 -21.42 -7.36
N ALA A 81 -6.24 -21.96 -8.09
CA ALA A 81 -6.22 -23.38 -8.49
C ALA A 81 -6.12 -24.31 -7.28
N ALA A 82 -5.49 -23.87 -6.18
CA ALA A 82 -5.43 -24.59 -4.91
C ALA A 82 -6.71 -24.43 -4.04
N GLY A 83 -7.74 -23.73 -4.54
CA GLY A 83 -9.02 -23.57 -3.85
C GLY A 83 -9.11 -22.40 -2.87
N TYR A 84 -8.15 -21.47 -2.90
CA TYR A 84 -8.20 -20.27 -2.09
C TYR A 84 -9.09 -19.19 -2.76
N ARG A 85 -9.84 -18.47 -1.95
CA ARG A 85 -10.42 -17.18 -2.35
C ARG A 85 -9.30 -16.16 -2.40
N THR A 86 -9.19 -15.39 -3.48
CA THR A 86 -8.10 -14.46 -3.69
C THR A 86 -8.56 -13.02 -3.59
N GLY A 87 -7.84 -12.21 -2.84
CA GLY A 87 -8.12 -10.79 -2.68
C GLY A 87 -6.87 -9.93 -2.83
N ALA A 88 -7.03 -8.73 -3.42
CA ALA A 88 -5.99 -7.72 -3.47
C ALA A 88 -6.57 -6.36 -3.06
N PHE A 89 -5.98 -5.75 -2.02
CA PHE A 89 -6.48 -4.52 -1.41
C PHE A 89 -5.36 -3.49 -1.30
N GLY A 90 -5.37 -2.48 -2.18
CA GLY A 90 -4.34 -1.46 -2.25
C GLY A 90 -3.94 -1.07 -3.66
N LYS A 91 -2.65 -0.80 -3.87
CA LYS A 91 -2.12 -0.39 -5.17
C LYS A 91 -1.81 -1.60 -6.06
N TRP A 92 -2.46 -1.69 -7.22
CA TRP A 92 -2.21 -2.73 -8.22
C TRP A 92 -0.98 -2.40 -9.08
N GLY A 93 -1.09 -1.48 -10.01
CA GLY A 93 0.01 -0.98 -10.81
C GLY A 93 0.52 -1.92 -11.91
N LEU A 94 -0.25 -2.91 -12.35
CA LEU A 94 0.13 -3.89 -13.36
C LEU A 94 -0.93 -4.03 -14.48
N GLY A 95 -1.70 -2.99 -14.69
CA GLY A 95 -2.79 -2.90 -15.63
C GLY A 95 -3.98 -2.17 -15.03
N PHE A 96 -5.11 -2.18 -15.71
CA PHE A 96 -6.35 -1.52 -15.28
C PHE A 96 -7.55 -2.18 -15.95
N VAL A 97 -8.74 -1.77 -15.55
CA VAL A 97 -10.01 -2.32 -16.02
C VAL A 97 -10.07 -2.40 -17.55
N GLY A 98 -10.43 -3.56 -18.06
CA GLY A 98 -10.57 -3.85 -19.48
C GLY A 98 -9.28 -4.29 -20.19
N THR A 99 -8.09 -4.11 -19.60
CA THR A 99 -6.83 -4.58 -20.17
C THR A 99 -6.56 -6.05 -19.85
N SER A 100 -5.47 -6.61 -20.40
CA SER A 100 -5.00 -7.95 -20.02
C SER A 100 -4.53 -8.01 -18.56
N GLY A 101 -4.03 -6.88 -18.02
CA GLY A 101 -3.58 -6.75 -16.63
C GLY A 101 -4.67 -6.31 -15.65
N ASP A 102 -5.94 -6.33 -16.03
CA ASP A 102 -7.05 -6.12 -15.11
C ASP A 102 -6.96 -7.10 -13.92
N PRO A 103 -7.01 -6.62 -12.66
CA PRO A 103 -6.88 -7.48 -11.48
C PRO A 103 -7.74 -8.74 -11.54
N ASN A 104 -9.00 -8.62 -11.94
CA ASN A 104 -9.91 -9.78 -12.01
C ASN A 104 -9.55 -10.78 -13.12
N LYS A 105 -8.78 -10.36 -14.13
CA LYS A 105 -8.22 -11.28 -15.15
C LYS A 105 -6.91 -11.92 -14.72
N GLN A 106 -6.31 -11.45 -13.62
CA GLN A 106 -5.07 -11.97 -13.08
C GLN A 106 -5.27 -12.96 -11.92
N GLY A 107 -6.48 -13.54 -11.82
CA GLY A 107 -6.80 -14.56 -10.81
C GLY A 107 -7.27 -14.00 -9.47
N ILE A 108 -7.59 -12.73 -9.39
CA ILE A 108 -8.10 -12.06 -8.18
C ILE A 108 -9.64 -12.11 -8.20
N ASP A 109 -10.24 -12.66 -7.13
CA ASP A 109 -11.69 -12.72 -6.97
C ASP A 109 -12.27 -11.39 -6.51
N GLU A 110 -11.55 -10.68 -5.64
CA GLU A 110 -11.96 -9.38 -5.13
C GLU A 110 -10.79 -8.39 -5.09
N PHE A 111 -10.92 -7.31 -5.82
CA PHE A 111 -9.98 -6.19 -5.84
C PHE A 111 -10.64 -4.94 -5.28
N TYR A 112 -9.96 -4.25 -4.36
CA TYR A 112 -10.35 -2.92 -3.91
C TYR A 112 -9.13 -2.03 -3.77
N GLY A 113 -9.02 -0.98 -4.61
CA GLY A 113 -7.82 -0.17 -4.57
C GLY A 113 -7.59 0.72 -5.78
N PHE A 114 -6.34 1.09 -5.97
CA PHE A 114 -5.86 1.92 -7.07
C PHE A 114 -5.36 1.06 -8.22
N ASN A 115 -5.87 1.29 -9.42
CA ASN A 115 -5.40 0.58 -10.62
C ASN A 115 -3.98 0.97 -11.01
N CYS A 116 -3.61 2.25 -10.91
CA CYS A 116 -2.34 2.79 -11.40
C CYS A 116 -1.52 3.50 -10.32
N GLN A 117 -0.27 3.81 -10.66
CA GLN A 117 0.64 4.53 -9.77
C GLN A 117 0.15 5.96 -9.54
N LEU A 118 -0.33 6.62 -10.60
CA LEU A 118 -0.73 8.02 -10.57
C LEU A 118 -1.86 8.29 -9.57
N LEU A 119 -2.94 7.51 -9.66
CA LEU A 119 -4.06 7.63 -8.72
C LEU A 119 -3.65 7.33 -7.28
N ALA A 120 -2.74 6.38 -7.09
CA ALA A 120 -2.22 5.99 -5.79
C ALA A 120 -1.31 7.06 -5.12
N HIS A 121 -1.01 8.15 -5.81
CA HIS A 121 -0.33 9.32 -5.25
C HIS A 121 -1.30 10.29 -4.55
N SER A 122 -2.60 10.05 -4.58
CA SER A 122 -3.60 10.88 -3.91
C SER A 122 -4.44 10.06 -2.94
N TYR A 123 -4.25 10.30 -1.64
CA TYR A 123 -4.97 9.57 -0.59
C TYR A 123 -6.37 10.12 -0.30
N TYR A 124 -6.71 11.23 -0.92
CA TYR A 124 -8.05 11.81 -0.97
C TYR A 124 -8.53 11.98 -2.41
N ALA A 125 -8.24 11.00 -3.28
CA ALA A 125 -8.75 10.98 -4.64
C ALA A 125 -10.29 10.93 -4.66
N ASP A 126 -10.88 11.41 -5.74
CA ASP A 126 -12.34 11.49 -5.91
C ASP A 126 -13.00 10.14 -6.18
N HIS A 127 -12.19 9.11 -6.40
CA HIS A 127 -12.67 7.75 -6.64
C HIS A 127 -11.65 6.68 -6.29
N ILE A 128 -12.14 5.45 -6.24
CA ILE A 128 -11.37 4.21 -6.09
C ILE A 128 -12.05 3.11 -6.92
N TRP A 129 -11.39 1.99 -7.10
CA TRP A 129 -11.92 0.86 -7.85
C TRP A 129 -12.29 -0.32 -6.94
N HIS A 130 -13.49 -0.89 -7.18
CA HIS A 130 -13.91 -2.17 -6.63
C HIS A 130 -14.14 -3.13 -7.80
N ASN A 131 -13.25 -4.06 -7.99
CA ASN A 131 -13.20 -4.88 -9.21
C ASN A 131 -13.16 -3.96 -10.46
N SER A 132 -14.15 -4.10 -11.36
CA SER A 132 -14.28 -3.27 -12.56
C SER A 132 -15.17 -2.05 -12.37
N GLU A 133 -15.66 -1.81 -11.15
CA GLU A 133 -16.56 -0.70 -10.84
C GLU A 133 -15.77 0.49 -10.25
N ARG A 134 -15.99 1.68 -10.82
CA ARG A 134 -15.48 2.94 -10.29
C ARG A 134 -16.39 3.44 -9.18
N ILE A 135 -15.85 3.57 -7.97
CA ILE A 135 -16.57 4.02 -6.77
C ILE A 135 -16.24 5.49 -6.54
N GLU A 136 -17.24 6.35 -6.66
CA GLU A 136 -17.09 7.79 -6.43
C GLU A 136 -17.03 8.11 -4.93
N LEU A 137 -16.02 8.88 -4.54
CA LEU A 137 -15.81 9.38 -3.17
C LEU A 137 -16.24 10.85 -3.11
N LYS A 138 -17.56 11.08 -2.94
CA LYS A 138 -18.19 12.39 -3.02
C LYS A 138 -17.69 13.41 -1.98
N ASP A 139 -17.14 12.91 -0.86
CA ASP A 139 -16.58 13.75 0.18
C ASP A 139 -15.16 14.25 -0.17
N ASN A 140 -14.57 13.69 -1.23
CA ASN A 140 -13.25 14.06 -1.72
C ASN A 140 -13.40 15.02 -2.90
N VAL A 141 -13.34 16.33 -2.64
CA VAL A 141 -13.45 17.39 -3.64
C VAL A 141 -12.07 17.94 -4.03
N ASP A 142 -11.98 18.67 -5.16
CA ASP A 142 -10.71 19.08 -5.76
C ASP A 142 -9.83 20.02 -4.92
N SER A 143 -10.39 20.69 -3.92
CA SER A 143 -9.67 21.64 -3.06
C SER A 143 -9.87 21.30 -1.58
N ILE A 144 -9.72 20.04 -1.21
CA ILE A 144 -9.88 19.63 0.19
C ILE A 144 -8.72 20.16 1.04
N PRO A 145 -9.02 20.85 2.14
CA PRO A 145 -8.05 21.06 3.21
C PRO A 145 -7.65 19.72 3.81
N TYR A 146 -6.36 19.51 4.04
CA TYR A 146 -5.80 18.30 4.61
C TYR A 146 -6.59 17.73 5.77
N GLY A 147 -6.82 16.42 5.74
CA GLY A 147 -7.50 15.69 6.81
C GLY A 147 -9.02 15.80 6.80
N GLN A 148 -9.61 16.26 5.71
CA GLN A 148 -11.05 16.24 5.48
C GLN A 148 -11.42 15.31 4.31
N GLY A 149 -12.61 14.71 4.37
CA GLY A 149 -13.05 13.72 3.39
C GLY A 149 -12.68 12.29 3.78
N THR A 150 -12.82 11.37 2.83
CA THR A 150 -12.54 9.94 3.01
C THR A 150 -11.07 9.65 2.73
N TYR A 151 -10.33 9.25 3.75
CA TYR A 151 -8.93 8.82 3.63
C TYR A 151 -8.88 7.40 3.05
N ILE A 152 -8.43 7.29 1.82
CA ILE A 152 -8.51 6.05 1.05
C ILE A 152 -7.73 4.89 1.69
N PRO A 153 -6.53 5.07 2.30
CA PRO A 153 -5.86 3.95 2.97
C PRO A 153 -6.67 3.32 4.10
N ASP A 154 -7.43 4.11 4.89
CA ASP A 154 -8.34 3.58 5.92
C ASP A 154 -9.49 2.77 5.28
N LEU A 155 -10.07 3.30 4.21
CA LEU A 155 -11.15 2.62 3.48
C LEU A 155 -10.70 1.28 2.87
N ILE A 156 -9.51 1.25 2.28
CA ILE A 156 -8.92 0.01 1.75
C ILE A 156 -8.69 -1.00 2.89
N HIS A 157 -8.21 -0.52 4.03
CA HIS A 157 -7.97 -1.36 5.19
C HIS A 157 -9.26 -2.00 5.72
N GLU A 158 -10.34 -1.22 5.86
CA GLU A 158 -11.66 -1.73 6.25
C GLU A 158 -12.13 -2.84 5.29
N LYS A 159 -11.98 -2.63 3.97
CA LYS A 159 -12.36 -3.63 2.96
C LYS A 159 -11.50 -4.90 3.03
N ALA A 160 -10.23 -4.79 3.35
CA ALA A 160 -9.38 -5.95 3.59
C ALA A 160 -9.85 -6.78 4.81
N LEU A 161 -10.23 -6.12 5.90
CA LEU A 161 -10.80 -6.79 7.09
C LEU A 161 -12.15 -7.46 6.78
N GLU A 162 -13.03 -6.80 6.01
CA GLU A 162 -14.32 -7.37 5.55
C GLU A 162 -14.10 -8.63 4.71
N PHE A 163 -13.11 -8.63 3.81
CA PHE A 163 -12.74 -9.80 3.00
C PHE A 163 -12.31 -10.98 3.87
N MET A 164 -11.47 -10.74 4.88
CA MET A 164 -11.03 -11.78 5.83
C MET A 164 -12.23 -12.36 6.59
N GLU A 165 -13.11 -11.50 7.11
CA GLU A 165 -14.29 -11.89 7.86
C GLU A 165 -15.25 -12.73 7.01
N THR A 166 -15.54 -12.29 5.79
CA THR A 166 -16.42 -12.99 4.85
C THR A 166 -15.85 -14.36 4.50
N SER A 167 -14.55 -14.43 4.16
CA SER A 167 -13.89 -15.68 3.83
C SER A 167 -13.91 -16.69 4.98
N ALA A 168 -13.69 -16.23 6.22
CA ALA A 168 -13.75 -17.07 7.41
C ALA A 168 -15.18 -17.58 7.70
N LYS A 169 -16.21 -16.72 7.56
CA LYS A 169 -17.63 -17.11 7.70
C LYS A 169 -18.02 -18.19 6.68
N GLU A 170 -17.54 -18.08 5.46
CA GLU A 170 -17.77 -19.03 4.37
C GLU A 170 -16.90 -20.28 4.51
N LYS A 171 -16.02 -20.34 5.50
CA LYS A 171 -15.05 -21.43 5.73
C LYS A 171 -14.17 -21.69 4.50
N GLN A 172 -13.88 -20.67 3.73
CA GLN A 172 -13.04 -20.71 2.55
C GLN A 172 -11.63 -20.23 2.91
N PRO A 173 -10.57 -21.00 2.61
CA PRO A 173 -9.22 -20.51 2.77
C PRO A 173 -9.02 -19.30 1.83
N PHE A 174 -8.24 -18.32 2.26
CA PHE A 174 -8.01 -17.14 1.44
C PHE A 174 -6.53 -16.82 1.29
N PHE A 175 -6.21 -16.18 0.18
CA PHE A 175 -4.95 -15.50 -0.09
C PHE A 175 -5.23 -14.01 -0.23
N LEU A 176 -4.75 -13.24 0.72
CA LEU A 176 -4.90 -11.79 0.75
C LEU A 176 -3.56 -11.13 0.45
N TRP A 177 -3.47 -10.38 -0.64
CA TRP A 177 -2.38 -9.46 -0.89
C TRP A 177 -2.82 -8.04 -0.53
N TYR A 178 -2.10 -7.40 0.38
CA TYR A 178 -2.44 -6.08 0.91
C TYR A 178 -1.33 -5.07 0.59
N PRO A 179 -1.22 -4.64 -0.70
CA PRO A 179 -0.21 -3.67 -1.14
C PRO A 179 -0.61 -2.26 -0.74
N THR A 180 -0.54 -1.96 0.55
CA THR A 180 -0.83 -0.61 1.05
C THR A 180 0.07 0.43 0.41
N THR A 181 -0.44 1.66 0.25
CA THR A 181 0.30 2.77 -0.35
C THR A 181 1.17 3.50 0.66
N ILE A 182 0.77 3.53 1.94
CA ILE A 182 1.56 4.20 2.99
C ILE A 182 2.77 3.34 3.39
N PRO A 183 3.95 3.97 3.64
CA PRO A 183 4.19 5.40 3.81
C PRO A 183 4.72 6.14 2.57
N HIS A 184 4.41 5.72 1.35
CA HIS A 184 4.78 6.44 0.13
C HIS A 184 4.15 7.85 0.12
N ALA A 185 4.72 8.83 -0.60
CA ALA A 185 4.07 10.10 -0.85
C ALA A 185 2.78 9.92 -1.69
N GLU A 186 1.78 10.79 -1.58
CA GLU A 186 1.82 12.07 -0.86
C GLU A 186 1.88 11.90 0.67
N LEU A 187 2.64 12.77 1.33
CA LEU A 187 2.72 12.74 2.79
C LEU A 187 1.50 13.47 3.36
N ILE A 188 0.44 12.70 3.60
CA ILE A 188 -0.80 13.21 4.18
C ILE A 188 -1.48 12.12 5.02
N VAL A 189 -2.06 12.53 6.12
CA VAL A 189 -2.84 11.69 7.03
C VAL A 189 -4.08 12.44 7.53
N PRO A 190 -5.12 11.78 8.02
CA PRO A 190 -6.20 12.42 8.75
C PRO A 190 -5.69 13.24 9.94
N LYS A 191 -6.38 14.32 10.26
CA LYS A 191 -6.13 15.10 11.49
C LYS A 191 -6.73 14.33 12.68
N ASP A 192 -5.94 13.51 13.29
CA ASP A 192 -6.35 12.66 14.41
C ASP A 192 -5.24 12.53 15.48
N SER A 193 -5.50 11.75 16.51
CA SER A 193 -4.56 11.54 17.61
C SER A 193 -3.24 10.86 17.19
N ILE A 194 -3.15 10.29 16.00
CA ILE A 194 -1.90 9.69 15.51
C ILE A 194 -0.93 10.80 15.12
N ILE A 195 -1.38 11.72 14.24
CA ILE A 195 -0.52 12.84 13.81
C ILE A 195 -0.21 13.80 14.96
N ASP A 196 -1.16 14.04 15.87
CA ASP A 196 -0.99 14.93 17.00
C ASP A 196 0.20 14.55 17.89
N ARG A 197 0.57 13.27 17.92
CA ARG A 197 1.74 12.78 18.67
C ARG A 197 3.08 13.25 18.11
N PHE A 198 3.10 13.68 16.85
CA PHE A 198 4.34 13.96 16.11
C PHE A 198 4.51 15.43 15.75
N ILE A 199 3.44 16.20 15.65
CA ILE A 199 3.51 17.65 15.38
C ILE A 199 4.38 18.33 16.45
N GLY A 200 5.40 19.07 15.98
CA GLY A 200 6.36 19.76 16.83
C GLY A 200 7.43 18.87 17.48
N LYS A 201 7.44 17.57 17.19
CA LYS A 201 8.43 16.63 17.75
C LYS A 201 9.75 16.65 16.99
N TYR A 202 9.72 16.95 15.70
CA TYR A 202 10.88 16.94 14.82
C TYR A 202 11.18 18.31 14.23
N PRO A 203 12.44 18.59 13.84
CA PRO A 203 12.71 19.70 12.94
C PRO A 203 12.04 19.41 11.60
N GLU A 204 11.46 20.45 10.97
CA GLU A 204 10.70 20.28 9.73
C GLU A 204 11.25 21.16 8.62
N THR A 205 11.23 20.66 7.40
CA THR A 205 11.45 21.44 6.19
C THR A 205 10.18 21.32 5.34
N PRO A 206 9.32 22.34 5.32
CA PRO A 206 8.07 22.29 4.57
C PRO A 206 8.29 21.94 3.09
N TYR A 207 7.47 21.06 2.58
CA TYR A 207 7.43 20.72 1.16
C TYR A 207 6.32 21.51 0.47
N HIS A 208 6.66 22.15 -0.65
CA HIS A 208 5.73 22.91 -1.48
C HIS A 208 5.39 22.11 -2.73
N GLY A 209 4.18 21.60 -2.79
CA GLY A 209 3.68 20.76 -3.86
C GLY A 209 2.58 21.42 -4.69
N THR A 210 1.67 20.60 -5.22
CA THR A 210 0.54 21.03 -6.06
C THR A 210 -0.77 20.80 -5.32
N ASP A 211 -1.38 21.86 -4.82
CA ASP A 211 -2.59 21.80 -3.98
C ASP A 211 -3.87 22.13 -4.73
N SER A 212 -3.79 22.60 -5.97
CA SER A 212 -4.94 22.97 -6.79
C SER A 212 -4.56 23.11 -8.28
N GLY A 213 -5.56 23.34 -9.13
CA GLY A 213 -5.38 23.58 -10.55
C GLY A 213 -5.15 22.33 -11.40
N PRO A 214 -4.76 22.48 -12.68
CA PRO A 214 -4.73 21.38 -13.65
C PRO A 214 -3.75 20.24 -13.32
N GLY A 215 -2.73 20.50 -12.50
CA GLY A 215 -1.75 19.50 -12.05
C GLY A 215 -2.13 18.77 -10.77
N PHE A 216 -3.16 19.25 -10.07
CA PHE A 216 -3.64 18.63 -8.84
C PHE A 216 -4.18 17.22 -9.11
N ARG A 217 -3.75 16.25 -8.33
CA ARG A 217 -4.08 14.81 -8.49
C ARG A 217 -3.66 14.18 -9.82
N LYS A 218 -2.76 14.83 -10.56
CA LYS A 218 -2.19 14.30 -11.81
C LYS A 218 -0.73 13.89 -11.65
N GLY A 219 -0.42 13.18 -10.55
CA GLY A 219 0.90 12.66 -10.23
C GLY A 219 1.79 13.58 -9.40
N GLY A 220 1.40 14.85 -9.20
CA GLY A 220 2.03 15.74 -8.23
C GLY A 220 1.62 15.39 -6.81
N TYR A 221 2.50 15.70 -5.86
CA TYR A 221 2.23 15.55 -4.43
C TYR A 221 1.74 16.86 -3.86
N CYS A 222 0.89 16.79 -2.85
CA CYS A 222 0.41 17.95 -2.11
C CYS A 222 1.51 18.61 -1.29
N SER A 223 1.34 19.90 -0.93
CA SER A 223 2.19 20.56 0.04
C SER A 223 2.06 19.95 1.42
N GLN A 224 3.16 19.94 2.18
CA GLN A 224 3.17 19.42 3.54
C GLN A 224 4.03 20.32 4.43
N GLU A 225 3.43 20.86 5.48
CA GLU A 225 4.11 21.74 6.45
C GLU A 225 5.01 20.93 7.41
N TYR A 226 4.62 19.69 7.73
CA TYR A 226 5.29 18.82 8.70
C TYR A 226 5.64 17.45 8.08
N PRO A 227 6.57 17.38 7.10
CA PRO A 227 6.86 16.13 6.39
C PRO A 227 7.33 15.00 7.30
N HIS A 228 8.25 15.30 8.25
CA HIS A 228 8.77 14.28 9.17
C HIS A 228 7.69 13.75 10.11
N ALA A 229 6.91 14.66 10.73
CA ALA A 229 5.79 14.25 11.59
C ALA A 229 4.76 13.41 10.82
N THR A 230 4.46 13.81 9.59
CA THR A 230 3.50 13.10 8.74
C THR A 230 4.01 11.71 8.33
N PHE A 231 5.27 11.59 7.96
CA PHE A 231 5.88 10.28 7.65
C PHE A 231 5.82 9.34 8.85
N ALA A 232 6.24 9.81 10.04
CA ALA A 232 6.16 9.02 11.27
C ALA A 232 4.71 8.61 11.61
N ALA A 233 3.74 9.49 11.37
CA ALA A 233 2.32 9.20 11.55
C ALA A 233 1.83 8.15 10.53
N MET A 234 2.27 8.20 9.28
CA MET A 234 1.93 7.22 8.25
C MET A 234 2.46 5.82 8.60
N VAL A 235 3.72 5.71 9.05
CA VAL A 235 4.29 4.42 9.49
C VAL A 235 3.57 3.91 10.74
N THR A 236 3.23 4.78 11.69
CA THR A 236 2.45 4.41 12.88
C THR A 236 1.04 3.92 12.51
N ARG A 237 0.40 4.55 11.51
CA ARG A 237 -0.90 4.10 10.98
C ARG A 237 -0.79 2.73 10.30
N LEU A 238 0.26 2.52 9.51
CA LEU A 238 0.56 1.20 8.92
C LEU A 238 0.72 0.12 10.01
N ASP A 239 1.45 0.42 11.08
CA ASP A 239 1.60 -0.49 12.22
C ASP A 239 0.24 -0.79 12.89
N THR A 240 -0.63 0.21 12.97
CA THR A 240 -2.01 0.03 13.46
C THR A 240 -2.80 -0.91 12.56
N TYR A 241 -2.70 -0.78 11.25
CA TYR A 241 -3.36 -1.70 10.30
C TYR A 241 -2.88 -3.14 10.48
N VAL A 242 -1.57 -3.34 10.62
CA VAL A 242 -1.00 -4.68 10.87
C VAL A 242 -1.52 -5.25 12.17
N SER A 243 -1.57 -4.43 13.24
CA SER A 243 -2.13 -4.84 14.54
C SER A 243 -3.59 -5.26 14.44
N GLN A 244 -4.39 -4.52 13.66
CA GLN A 244 -5.80 -4.82 13.44
C GLN A 244 -6.01 -6.09 12.61
N ILE A 245 -5.17 -6.34 11.60
CA ILE A 245 -5.17 -7.62 10.85
C ILE A 245 -4.91 -8.79 11.79
N VAL A 246 -3.87 -8.70 12.62
CA VAL A 246 -3.55 -9.74 13.61
C VAL A 246 -4.69 -9.95 14.59
N ALA A 247 -5.27 -8.86 15.11
CA ALA A 247 -6.42 -8.93 16.02
C ALA A 247 -7.63 -9.59 15.34
N LYS A 248 -7.93 -9.25 14.09
CA LYS A 248 -9.02 -9.84 13.32
C LYS A 248 -8.82 -11.35 13.09
N LEU A 249 -7.61 -11.78 12.74
CA LEU A 249 -7.29 -13.21 12.60
C LEU A 249 -7.50 -13.99 13.90
N LYS A 250 -7.14 -13.39 15.05
CA LYS A 250 -7.38 -13.97 16.37
C LYS A 250 -8.87 -14.02 16.73
N GLU A 251 -9.60 -12.93 16.47
CA GLU A 251 -11.06 -12.85 16.66
C GLU A 251 -11.79 -13.94 15.86
N LEU A 252 -11.35 -14.18 14.61
CA LEU A 252 -11.92 -15.20 13.74
C LEU A 252 -11.44 -16.63 14.08
N GLY A 253 -10.50 -16.81 15.00
CA GLY A 253 -9.98 -18.11 15.40
C GLY A 253 -9.12 -18.81 14.36
N ILE A 254 -8.53 -18.07 13.42
CA ILE A 254 -7.73 -18.60 12.31
C ILE A 254 -6.27 -18.14 12.36
N TYR A 255 -5.85 -17.39 13.38
CA TYR A 255 -4.50 -16.85 13.50
C TYR A 255 -3.42 -17.95 13.41
N ASP A 256 -3.56 -19.04 14.15
CA ASP A 256 -2.59 -20.14 14.22
C ASP A 256 -2.52 -20.96 12.90
N ASN A 257 -3.49 -20.78 12.00
CA ASN A 257 -3.53 -21.41 10.68
C ASN A 257 -3.32 -20.39 9.55
N THR A 258 -2.70 -19.24 9.83
CA THR A 258 -2.46 -18.18 8.86
C THR A 258 -0.97 -17.82 8.82
N ILE A 259 -0.40 -17.81 7.63
CA ILE A 259 0.95 -17.27 7.39
C ILE A 259 0.81 -15.78 7.07
N ILE A 260 1.46 -14.93 7.86
CA ILE A 260 1.52 -13.49 7.66
C ILE A 260 2.93 -13.14 7.18
N ILE A 261 3.04 -12.50 6.01
CA ILE A 261 4.30 -12.02 5.44
C ILE A 261 4.22 -10.51 5.35
N PHE A 262 5.12 -9.80 6.03
CA PHE A 262 5.29 -8.35 5.91
C PHE A 262 6.57 -8.06 5.14
N SER A 263 6.47 -7.20 4.12
CA SER A 263 7.60 -6.80 3.27
C SER A 263 7.35 -5.43 2.65
N SER A 264 8.37 -4.88 1.99
CA SER A 264 8.25 -3.69 1.13
C SER A 264 8.54 -4.07 -0.33
N ASP A 265 7.93 -3.35 -1.28
CA ASP A 265 8.16 -3.56 -2.71
C ASP A 265 9.47 -2.93 -3.20
N ASN A 266 9.96 -1.89 -2.53
CA ASN A 266 11.26 -1.24 -2.79
C ASN A 266 11.77 -0.49 -1.55
N GLY A 267 12.95 0.07 -1.67
CA GLY A 267 13.58 0.92 -0.64
C GLY A 267 12.87 2.27 -0.48
N PRO A 268 13.36 3.11 0.44
CA PRO A 268 12.79 4.43 0.71
C PRO A 268 12.94 5.37 -0.49
N HIS A 269 12.18 6.46 -0.47
CA HIS A 269 12.12 7.47 -1.53
C HIS A 269 12.35 8.88 -0.96
N MET A 270 12.57 9.85 -1.86
CA MET A 270 12.78 11.27 -1.54
C MET A 270 11.66 12.17 -2.09
N GLU A 271 10.50 11.61 -2.41
CA GLU A 271 9.40 12.31 -3.07
C GLU A 271 8.47 12.96 -2.05
N GLY A 272 7.82 14.07 -2.44
CA GLY A 272 6.75 14.71 -1.65
C GLY A 272 7.18 15.24 -0.28
N GLY A 273 8.47 15.51 -0.08
CA GLY A 273 9.02 15.95 1.20
C GLY A 273 9.52 14.81 2.11
N ALA A 274 9.51 13.57 1.63
CA ALA A 274 10.09 12.45 2.37
C ALA A 274 11.61 12.62 2.50
N ASP A 275 12.13 12.33 3.69
CA ASP A 275 13.55 12.43 4.02
C ASP A 275 14.04 11.12 4.64
N PRO A 276 14.53 10.19 3.79
CA PRO A 276 15.01 8.90 4.26
C PRO A 276 16.28 8.98 5.11
N ASP A 277 17.09 10.03 4.93
CA ASP A 277 18.30 10.22 5.71
C ASP A 277 17.97 10.64 7.15
N PHE A 278 16.94 11.46 7.33
CA PHE A 278 16.48 11.90 8.65
C PHE A 278 16.05 10.73 9.55
N PHE A 279 15.34 9.75 9.00
CA PHE A 279 14.86 8.59 9.74
C PHE A 279 15.79 7.36 9.66
N ASP A 280 16.93 7.47 8.98
CA ASP A 280 17.79 6.32 8.66
C ASP A 280 16.99 5.17 8.03
N SER A 281 16.12 5.52 7.06
CA SER A 281 15.16 4.60 6.44
C SER A 281 15.82 3.43 5.71
N ASN A 282 17.07 3.59 5.27
CA ASN A 282 17.88 2.50 4.74
C ASN A 282 18.37 1.54 5.84
N GLY A 283 18.40 1.99 7.09
CA GLY A 283 18.88 1.22 8.22
C GLY A 283 20.33 0.78 8.03
N PRO A 284 20.67 -0.46 8.44
CA PRO A 284 22.04 -0.98 8.34
C PRO A 284 22.43 -1.47 6.93
N TRP A 285 21.64 -1.15 5.89
CA TRP A 285 21.79 -1.68 4.51
C TRP A 285 22.33 -0.65 3.53
#